data_69d7b2370fdbd99d3a463d69435891be
#
_entry.id   69d7b2370fdbd99d3a463d69435891be
#
_cell.length_a   1.000
_cell.length_b   1.000
_cell.length_c   1.000
_cell.angle_alpha   90.00
_cell.angle_beta   90.00
_cell.angle_gamma   90.00
#
_symmetry.space_group_name_H-M   'P 1'
#
loop_
_entity.id
_entity.type
_entity.pdbx_description
1 polymer ?
#
loop_
_entity_poly.entity_id
_entity_poly.type
_entity_poly.pdbx_seq_one_letter_code
_entity_poly.pdbx_strand_id
1 'polypeptide(L)'
;IEKVLTQSLYHDYVKLYRFCGQKQRRFMKLILKNYEIDLINYCLRIVINHYKQPFDLNYKRAFFDRYSQISIEKLITSRTTDELVENLKDTEYYAPLKKLKDAQNVTLYDYNLTLDLYFFTSTWKEQKKVLKKSDLELFIRDRGSKIDLLNLQWIYRAKKYYNMKPADIYLLLIPIHYKLSTDQVKEMVEAPGLEEFEAAVARTYYARHYNFSQNLTIEQMYADCLHHLYTIDRRRNPYSIAAINTYLFLKEEEIKKLTTAMECVRYSLTPGETLAYIGGKTQ
;
A
#
# COMPACT_ATOMS: atom_id res chain seq x y z
N ILE A 1 15.16 -16.26 1.52
CA ILE A 1 13.89 -16.61 0.88
C ILE A 1 13.15 -15.32 0.48
N GLU A 2 12.95 -14.34 1.36
CA GLU A 2 12.27 -13.07 1.08
C GLU A 2 12.82 -12.35 -0.17
N LYS A 3 14.16 -12.31 -0.34
CA LYS A 3 14.80 -11.75 -1.54
C LYS A 3 14.37 -12.47 -2.81
N VAL A 4 14.27 -13.81 -2.77
CA VAL A 4 13.83 -14.63 -3.92
C VAL A 4 12.38 -14.34 -4.27
N LEU A 5 11.52 -14.20 -3.27
CA LEU A 5 10.10 -13.85 -3.47
C LEU A 5 9.95 -12.45 -4.09
N THR A 6 10.71 -11.47 -3.58
CA THR A 6 10.72 -10.12 -4.15
C THR A 6 11.24 -10.11 -5.60
N GLN A 7 12.31 -10.87 -5.88
CA GLN A 7 12.81 -11.03 -7.26
C GLN A 7 11.77 -11.66 -8.18
N SER A 8 11.00 -12.63 -7.69
CA SER A 8 9.90 -13.24 -8.44
C SER A 8 8.85 -12.19 -8.86
N LEU A 9 8.47 -11.28 -7.95
CA LEU A 9 7.55 -10.18 -8.26
C LEU A 9 8.10 -9.28 -9.37
N TYR A 10 9.36 -8.85 -9.24
CA TYR A 10 9.99 -8.00 -10.26
C TYR A 10 10.12 -8.71 -11.61
N HIS A 11 10.42 -10.00 -11.60
CA HIS A 11 10.47 -10.80 -12.81
C HIS A 11 9.11 -10.87 -13.51
N ASP A 12 8.04 -11.09 -12.76
CA ASP A 12 6.68 -11.10 -13.29
C ASP A 12 6.25 -9.73 -13.81
N TYR A 13 6.60 -8.65 -13.09
CA TYR A 13 6.38 -7.29 -13.58
C TYR A 13 7.09 -7.06 -14.93
N VAL A 14 8.35 -7.47 -15.06
CA VAL A 14 9.14 -7.33 -16.29
C VAL A 14 8.53 -8.13 -17.44
N LYS A 15 8.10 -9.37 -17.16
CA LYS A 15 7.40 -10.20 -18.18
C LYS A 15 6.15 -9.47 -18.66
N LEU A 16 5.28 -9.04 -17.78
CA LEU A 16 4.07 -8.30 -18.14
C LEU A 16 4.41 -7.06 -18.95
N TYR A 17 5.37 -6.25 -18.48
CA TYR A 17 5.77 -5.01 -19.14
C TYR A 17 6.24 -5.24 -20.59
N ARG A 18 6.91 -6.36 -20.89
CA ARG A 18 7.38 -6.70 -22.25
C ARG A 18 6.20 -6.93 -23.21
N PHE A 19 5.14 -7.57 -22.73
CA PHE A 19 3.95 -7.87 -23.54
C PHE A 19 2.95 -6.70 -23.59
N CYS A 20 3.11 -5.70 -22.74
CA CYS A 20 2.22 -4.55 -22.71
C CYS A 20 2.46 -3.58 -23.87
N GLY A 21 1.37 -3.08 -24.44
CA GLY A 21 1.39 -1.91 -25.32
C GLY A 21 1.66 -0.61 -24.56
N GLN A 22 1.79 0.50 -25.29
CA GLN A 22 2.17 1.79 -24.70
C GLN A 22 1.23 2.26 -23.58
N LYS A 23 -0.09 2.03 -23.70
CA LYS A 23 -1.08 2.42 -22.69
C LYS A 23 -0.90 1.61 -21.41
N GLN A 24 -0.77 0.30 -21.52
CA GLN A 24 -0.57 -0.58 -20.38
C GLN A 24 0.77 -0.31 -19.70
N ARG A 25 1.83 0.02 -20.44
CA ARG A 25 3.13 0.42 -19.86
C ARG A 25 3.01 1.70 -19.02
N ARG A 26 2.21 2.68 -19.45
CA ARG A 26 1.93 3.88 -18.65
C ARG A 26 1.20 3.52 -17.35
N PHE A 27 0.23 2.60 -17.41
CA PHE A 27 -0.45 2.09 -16.24
C PHE A 27 0.52 1.37 -15.28
N MET A 28 1.38 0.50 -15.80
CA MET A 28 2.37 -0.21 -14.98
C MET A 28 3.34 0.73 -14.28
N LYS A 29 3.63 1.93 -14.83
CA LYS A 29 4.40 2.96 -14.14
C LYS A 29 3.68 3.51 -12.90
N LEU A 30 2.35 3.57 -12.88
CA LEU A 30 1.62 3.96 -11.66
C LEU A 30 1.77 2.90 -10.56
N ILE A 31 1.83 1.62 -10.94
CA ILE A 31 2.08 0.52 -9.99
C ILE A 31 3.53 0.55 -9.51
N LEU A 32 4.49 0.85 -10.39
CA LEU A 32 5.91 0.93 -10.05
C LEU A 32 6.18 1.91 -8.90
N LYS A 33 5.42 3.00 -8.79
CA LYS A 33 5.57 3.96 -7.69
C LYS A 33 5.43 3.32 -6.30
N ASN A 34 4.60 2.27 -6.15
CA ASN A 34 4.51 1.53 -4.90
C ASN A 34 5.86 0.88 -4.55
N TYR A 35 6.49 0.23 -5.52
CA TYR A 35 7.79 -0.43 -5.32
C TYR A 35 8.92 0.57 -5.07
N GLU A 36 8.84 1.77 -5.67
CA GLU A 36 9.77 2.87 -5.43
C GLU A 36 9.65 3.38 -3.99
N ILE A 37 8.43 3.58 -3.50
CA ILE A 37 8.18 4.01 -2.12
C ILE A 37 8.62 2.95 -1.11
N ASP A 38 8.34 1.67 -1.37
CA ASP A 38 8.82 0.58 -0.53
C ASP A 38 10.36 0.55 -0.44
N LEU A 39 11.04 0.84 -1.56
CA LEU A 39 12.50 0.95 -1.59
C LEU A 39 13.00 2.14 -0.75
N ILE A 40 12.38 3.32 -0.90
CA ILE A 40 12.74 4.53 -0.13
C ILE A 40 12.50 4.28 1.36
N ASN A 41 11.34 3.73 1.74
CA ASN A 41 10.99 3.40 3.12
C ASN A 41 11.99 2.40 3.74
N TYR A 42 12.42 1.41 2.97
CA TYR A 42 13.47 0.47 3.40
C TYR A 42 14.79 1.19 3.68
N CYS A 43 15.22 2.09 2.79
CA CYS A 43 16.44 2.86 2.97
C CYS A 43 16.36 3.82 4.15
N LEU A 44 15.23 4.54 4.31
CA LEU A 44 14.97 5.42 5.45
C LEU A 44 15.05 4.66 6.78
N ARG A 45 14.47 3.46 6.84
CA ARG A 45 14.54 2.61 8.05
C ARG A 45 15.96 2.25 8.42
N ILE A 46 16.81 1.93 7.45
CA ILE A 46 18.22 1.61 7.70
C ILE A 46 18.97 2.82 8.23
N VAL A 47 18.81 3.98 7.59
CA VAL A 47 19.52 5.21 7.93
C VAL A 47 19.08 5.72 9.32
N ILE A 48 17.78 5.82 9.57
CA ILE A 48 17.23 6.35 10.83
C ILE A 48 17.57 5.45 12.03
N ASN A 49 17.50 4.13 11.84
CA ASN A 49 17.81 3.19 12.93
C ASN A 49 19.32 2.86 13.06
N HIS A 50 20.17 3.51 12.26
CA HIS A 50 21.61 3.31 12.28
C HIS A 50 22.03 1.84 12.20
N TYR A 51 21.37 1.04 11.37
CA TYR A 51 21.71 -0.36 11.21
C TYR A 51 23.14 -0.49 10.66
N LYS A 52 23.99 -1.26 11.37
CA LYS A 52 25.39 -1.49 11.00
C LYS A 52 25.55 -2.38 9.75
N GLN A 53 24.50 -3.07 9.33
CA GLN A 53 24.54 -3.91 8.14
C GLN A 53 24.49 -3.07 6.88
N PRO A 54 25.33 -3.36 5.88
CA PRO A 54 25.30 -2.65 4.60
C PRO A 54 23.97 -2.89 3.89
N PHE A 55 23.58 -1.91 3.10
CA PHE A 55 22.42 -2.04 2.21
C PHE A 55 22.61 -3.23 1.25
N ASP A 56 21.86 -4.29 1.43
CA ASP A 56 21.85 -5.40 0.50
C ASP A 56 20.71 -5.24 -0.52
N LEU A 57 20.94 -4.35 -1.48
CA LEU A 57 19.98 -4.02 -2.53
C LEU A 57 20.41 -4.50 -3.92
N ASN A 58 21.53 -5.25 -4.04
CA ASN A 58 22.04 -5.72 -5.32
C ASN A 58 20.99 -6.52 -6.11
N TYR A 59 20.16 -7.31 -5.41
CA TYR A 59 19.10 -8.09 -6.04
C TYR A 59 17.96 -7.26 -6.65
N LYS A 60 17.85 -5.98 -6.28
CA LYS A 60 16.87 -5.02 -6.83
C LYS A 60 17.44 -4.18 -7.97
N ARG A 61 18.78 -4.06 -8.05
CA ARG A 61 19.47 -3.10 -8.92
C ARG A 61 19.05 -3.22 -10.38
N ALA A 62 19.11 -4.42 -10.95
CA ALA A 62 18.77 -4.64 -12.37
C ALA A 62 17.33 -4.22 -12.74
N PHE A 63 16.41 -4.30 -11.79
CA PHE A 63 15.03 -3.87 -11.98
C PHE A 63 14.90 -2.34 -11.90
N PHE A 64 15.40 -1.72 -10.84
CA PHE A 64 15.26 -0.27 -10.62
C PHE A 64 16.06 0.54 -11.65
N ASP A 65 17.30 0.19 -11.96
CA ASP A 65 18.12 0.89 -12.95
C ASP A 65 17.46 0.92 -14.35
N ARG A 66 16.61 -0.06 -14.65
CA ARG A 66 15.94 -0.14 -15.95
C ARG A 66 14.55 0.51 -15.99
N TYR A 67 13.78 0.44 -14.92
CA TYR A 67 12.36 0.81 -14.93
C TYR A 67 12.02 2.02 -14.07
N SER A 68 12.87 2.39 -13.12
CA SER A 68 12.69 3.47 -12.16
C SER A 68 13.60 4.67 -12.47
N GLN A 69 13.26 5.81 -11.90
CA GLN A 69 14.13 7.00 -11.85
C GLN A 69 15.03 7.01 -10.61
N ILE A 70 14.82 6.07 -9.69
CA ILE A 70 15.58 5.97 -8.44
C ILE A 70 16.89 5.23 -8.71
N SER A 71 18.01 5.87 -8.41
CA SER A 71 19.33 5.24 -8.43
C SER A 71 19.59 4.51 -7.12
N ILE A 72 19.64 3.18 -7.15
CA ILE A 72 20.00 2.38 -5.97
C ILE A 72 21.38 2.76 -5.46
N GLU A 73 22.33 3.00 -6.36
CA GLU A 73 23.71 3.37 -6.01
C GLU A 73 23.76 4.66 -5.16
N LYS A 74 22.99 5.69 -5.54
CA LYS A 74 22.87 6.92 -4.74
C LYS A 74 22.24 6.66 -3.36
N LEU A 75 21.23 5.79 -3.29
CA LEU A 75 20.55 5.49 -2.02
C LEU A 75 21.44 4.73 -1.04
N ILE A 76 22.20 3.73 -1.51
CA ILE A 76 23.06 2.91 -0.63
C ILE A 76 24.28 3.65 -0.09
N THR A 77 24.66 4.77 -0.71
CA THR A 77 25.76 5.63 -0.23
C THR A 77 25.30 6.61 0.84
N SER A 78 24.01 6.79 1.06
CA SER A 78 23.45 7.73 2.03
C SER A 78 23.72 7.27 3.47
N ARG A 79 24.32 8.14 4.29
CA ARG A 79 24.61 7.88 5.70
C ARG A 79 23.64 8.61 6.64
N THR A 80 23.04 9.67 6.14
CA THR A 80 22.07 10.49 6.89
C THR A 80 20.75 10.58 6.13
N THR A 81 19.69 10.93 6.83
CA THR A 81 18.38 11.16 6.23
C THR A 81 18.41 12.29 5.22
N ASP A 82 19.18 13.34 5.52
CA ASP A 82 19.35 14.49 4.64
C ASP A 82 20.04 14.11 3.34
N GLU A 83 21.10 13.30 3.40
CA GLU A 83 21.77 12.78 2.21
C GLU A 83 20.83 11.89 1.37
N LEU A 84 20.03 11.05 2.03
CA LEU A 84 19.07 10.19 1.35
C LEU A 84 18.03 11.03 0.61
N VAL A 85 17.46 12.04 1.26
CA VAL A 85 16.48 12.93 0.64
C VAL A 85 17.12 13.71 -0.52
N GLU A 86 18.35 14.21 -0.36
CA GLU A 86 19.05 14.96 -1.41
C GLU A 86 19.41 14.07 -2.61
N ASN A 87 19.69 12.79 -2.39
CA ASN A 87 19.92 11.80 -3.45
C ASN A 87 18.65 11.48 -4.27
N LEU A 88 17.47 11.90 -3.79
CA LEU A 88 16.20 11.81 -4.50
C LEU A 88 15.82 13.08 -5.26
N LYS A 89 16.68 14.14 -5.32
CA LYS A 89 16.37 15.47 -5.87
C LYS A 89 15.82 15.46 -7.30
N ASP A 90 16.25 14.49 -8.10
CA ASP A 90 15.84 14.34 -9.50
C ASP A 90 14.54 13.50 -9.64
N THR A 91 13.90 13.15 -8.53
CA THR A 91 12.68 12.35 -8.49
C THR A 91 11.48 13.13 -7.94
N GLU A 92 10.28 12.64 -8.20
CA GLU A 92 9.04 13.22 -7.67
C GLU A 92 8.92 13.12 -6.14
N TYR A 93 9.70 12.26 -5.48
CA TYR A 93 9.68 12.03 -4.03
C TYR A 93 10.44 13.10 -3.25
N TYR A 94 11.30 13.87 -3.91
CA TYR A 94 12.09 14.90 -3.24
C TYR A 94 11.25 15.99 -2.60
N ALA A 95 10.30 16.56 -3.35
CA ALA A 95 9.51 17.70 -2.87
C ALA A 95 8.68 17.39 -1.61
N PRO A 96 7.96 16.26 -1.49
CA PRO A 96 7.27 15.91 -0.27
C PRO A 96 8.23 15.63 0.90
N LEU A 97 9.35 14.94 0.67
CA LEU A 97 10.30 14.60 1.74
C LEU A 97 11.10 15.81 2.23
N LYS A 98 11.45 16.74 1.35
CA LYS A 98 12.16 17.97 1.71
C LYS A 98 11.40 18.81 2.73
N LYS A 99 10.07 18.84 2.66
CA LYS A 99 9.24 19.58 3.62
C LYS A 99 9.39 19.10 5.05
N LEU A 100 9.76 17.83 5.25
CA LEU A 100 10.00 17.28 6.58
C LEU A 100 11.37 17.70 7.16
N LYS A 101 12.32 18.10 6.31
CA LYS A 101 13.66 18.47 6.73
C LYS A 101 13.65 19.66 7.70
N ASP A 102 12.73 20.59 7.50
CA ASP A 102 12.62 21.82 8.30
C ASP A 102 11.74 21.64 9.56
N ALA A 103 11.12 20.45 9.71
CA ALA A 103 10.28 20.13 10.87
C ALA A 103 11.12 19.58 12.03
N GLN A 104 10.73 19.92 13.26
CA GLN A 104 11.40 19.43 14.47
C GLN A 104 10.92 18.01 14.81
N ASN A 105 11.83 17.17 15.30
CA ASN A 105 11.52 15.81 15.80
C ASN A 105 10.84 14.87 14.79
N VAL A 106 11.26 14.91 13.52
CA VAL A 106 10.73 14.03 12.47
C VAL A 106 11.15 12.58 12.72
N THR A 107 10.19 11.69 12.71
CA THR A 107 10.36 10.25 12.93
C THR A 107 10.29 9.48 11.61
N LEU A 108 10.68 8.20 11.63
CA LEU A 108 10.46 7.29 10.50
C LEU A 108 8.97 7.21 10.09
N TYR A 109 8.08 7.31 11.07
CA TYR A 109 6.65 7.30 10.83
C TYR A 109 6.20 8.48 9.95
N ASP A 110 6.71 9.69 10.20
CA ASP A 110 6.37 10.88 9.43
C ASP A 110 6.82 10.78 7.97
N TYR A 111 8.00 10.20 7.72
CA TYR A 111 8.48 9.91 6.38
C TYR A 111 7.60 8.89 5.66
N ASN A 112 7.27 7.78 6.32
CA ASN A 112 6.40 6.74 5.75
C ASN A 112 5.01 7.32 5.43
N LEU A 113 4.39 8.02 6.36
CA LEU A 113 3.08 8.65 6.17
C LEU A 113 3.09 9.65 5.00
N THR A 114 4.12 10.49 4.92
CA THR A 114 4.27 11.47 3.84
C THR A 114 4.35 10.77 2.48
N LEU A 115 5.12 9.70 2.37
CA LEU A 115 5.25 8.93 1.13
C LEU A 115 3.95 8.20 0.77
N ASP A 116 3.26 7.62 1.74
CA ASP A 116 1.97 6.94 1.52
C ASP A 116 0.90 7.94 1.03
N LEU A 117 0.77 9.08 1.70
CA LEU A 117 -0.16 10.13 1.29
C LEU A 117 0.19 10.67 -0.11
N TYR A 118 1.48 10.87 -0.39
CA TYR A 118 1.95 11.26 -1.72
C TYR A 118 1.60 10.22 -2.78
N PHE A 119 1.84 8.94 -2.51
CA PHE A 119 1.51 7.85 -3.42
C PHE A 119 0.03 7.86 -3.83
N PHE A 120 -0.86 7.87 -2.84
CA PHE A 120 -2.29 7.84 -3.12
C PHE A 120 -2.76 9.10 -3.84
N THR A 121 -2.34 10.27 -3.40
CA THR A 121 -2.77 11.55 -4.01
C THR A 121 -2.19 11.76 -5.41
N SER A 122 -0.92 11.43 -5.64
CA SER A 122 -0.29 11.55 -6.97
C SER A 122 -0.89 10.58 -7.97
N THR A 123 -1.01 9.29 -7.60
CA THR A 123 -1.58 8.26 -8.48
C THR A 123 -3.06 8.52 -8.78
N TRP A 124 -3.84 9.03 -7.83
CA TRP A 124 -5.23 9.44 -8.04
C TRP A 124 -5.36 10.56 -9.07
N LYS A 125 -4.45 11.53 -9.07
CA LYS A 125 -4.42 12.61 -10.07
C LYS A 125 -3.96 12.10 -11.44
N GLU A 126 -2.92 11.27 -11.47
CA GLU A 126 -2.31 10.81 -12.71
C GLU A 126 -3.13 9.78 -13.46
N GLN A 127 -3.94 8.95 -12.77
CA GLN A 127 -4.77 7.93 -13.43
C GLN A 127 -5.64 8.51 -14.55
N LYS A 128 -6.18 9.73 -14.38
CA LYS A 128 -7.00 10.41 -15.38
C LYS A 128 -6.23 10.78 -16.66
N LYS A 129 -4.91 10.97 -16.54
CA LYS A 129 -4.02 11.27 -17.68
C LYS A 129 -3.59 10.00 -18.40
N VAL A 130 -3.44 8.91 -17.65
CA VAL A 130 -2.89 7.63 -18.13
C VAL A 130 -3.98 6.73 -18.71
N LEU A 131 -5.13 6.66 -18.04
CA LEU A 131 -6.24 5.76 -18.35
C LEU A 131 -7.42 6.52 -18.95
N LYS A 132 -8.22 5.83 -19.75
CA LYS A 132 -9.41 6.38 -20.40
C LYS A 132 -10.55 5.37 -20.41
N LYS A 133 -11.80 5.88 -20.48
CA LYS A 133 -13.04 5.09 -20.60
C LYS A 133 -13.11 4.00 -19.52
N SER A 134 -13.48 2.79 -19.91
CA SER A 134 -13.68 1.65 -19.01
C SER A 134 -12.46 1.30 -18.16
N ASP A 135 -11.25 1.43 -18.71
CA ASP A 135 -10.02 1.18 -17.92
C ASP A 135 -9.88 2.18 -16.76
N LEU A 136 -10.24 3.45 -16.99
CA LEU A 136 -10.23 4.47 -15.93
C LEU A 136 -11.30 4.18 -14.87
N GLU A 137 -12.51 3.80 -15.28
CA GLU A 137 -13.61 3.46 -14.36
C GLU A 137 -13.25 2.25 -13.48
N LEU A 138 -12.67 1.21 -14.08
CA LEU A 138 -12.18 0.04 -13.36
C LEU A 138 -11.14 0.43 -12.31
N PHE A 139 -10.14 1.20 -12.73
CA PHE A 139 -9.04 1.58 -11.83
C PHE A 139 -9.49 2.56 -10.74
N ILE A 140 -10.41 3.49 -11.03
CA ILE A 140 -11.04 4.36 -10.02
C ILE A 140 -11.79 3.52 -8.98
N ARG A 141 -12.52 2.48 -9.41
CA ARG A 141 -13.22 1.57 -8.50
C ARG A 141 -12.26 0.81 -7.62
N ASP A 142 -11.25 0.17 -8.20
CA ASP A 142 -10.26 -0.61 -7.46
C ASP A 142 -9.48 0.26 -6.47
N ARG A 143 -8.93 1.36 -6.96
CA ARG A 143 -8.12 2.28 -6.16
C ARG A 143 -8.93 3.03 -5.12
N GLY A 144 -10.11 3.53 -5.50
CA GLY A 144 -11.00 4.26 -4.61
C GLY A 144 -11.50 3.37 -3.48
N SER A 145 -11.91 2.13 -3.78
CA SER A 145 -12.30 1.17 -2.75
C SER A 145 -11.14 0.82 -1.82
N LYS A 146 -9.93 0.65 -2.36
CA LYS A 146 -8.74 0.42 -1.54
C LYS A 146 -8.46 1.57 -0.59
N ILE A 147 -8.60 2.82 -1.06
CA ILE A 147 -8.38 4.02 -0.25
C ILE A 147 -9.42 4.13 0.86
N ASP A 148 -10.69 3.97 0.53
CA ASP A 148 -11.77 4.01 1.54
C ASP A 148 -11.56 2.95 2.63
N LEU A 149 -11.24 1.71 2.23
CA LEU A 149 -11.00 0.62 3.17
C LEU A 149 -9.74 0.83 4.01
N LEU A 150 -8.67 1.44 3.46
CA LEU A 150 -7.49 1.84 4.22
C LEU A 150 -7.83 2.91 5.25
N ASN A 151 -8.59 3.94 4.88
CA ASN A 151 -9.04 4.96 5.82
C ASN A 151 -9.86 4.34 6.97
N LEU A 152 -10.77 3.41 6.67
CA LEU A 152 -11.50 2.65 7.72
C LEU A 152 -10.54 1.92 8.66
N GLN A 153 -9.57 1.22 8.10
CA GLN A 153 -8.60 0.46 8.89
C GLN A 153 -7.71 1.37 9.75
N TRP A 154 -7.31 2.52 9.23
CA TRP A 154 -6.48 3.49 9.97
C TRP A 154 -7.27 4.14 11.12
N ILE A 155 -8.53 4.54 10.89
CA ILE A 155 -9.40 5.06 11.96
C ILE A 155 -9.56 4.01 13.07
N TYR A 156 -9.88 2.76 12.69
CA TYR A 156 -10.04 1.67 13.64
C TYR A 156 -8.79 1.45 14.49
N ARG A 157 -7.62 1.37 13.85
CA ARG A 157 -6.35 1.17 14.54
C ARG A 157 -5.99 2.33 15.45
N ALA A 158 -6.18 3.56 14.98
CA ALA A 158 -5.93 4.77 15.75
C ALA A 158 -6.76 4.81 17.03
N LYS A 159 -8.03 4.39 16.96
CA LYS A 159 -8.91 4.29 18.14
C LYS A 159 -8.58 3.11 19.03
N LYS A 160 -8.46 1.92 18.45
CA LYS A 160 -8.34 0.67 19.23
C LYS A 160 -7.00 0.51 19.94
N TYR A 161 -5.90 0.83 19.22
CA TYR A 161 -4.55 0.51 19.71
C TYR A 161 -3.78 1.73 20.22
N TYR A 162 -4.11 2.92 19.72
CA TYR A 162 -3.33 4.13 20.01
C TYR A 162 -4.12 5.18 20.80
N ASN A 163 -5.42 5.01 20.95
CA ASN A 163 -6.31 5.98 21.63
C ASN A 163 -6.06 7.44 21.17
N MET A 164 -5.92 7.61 19.84
CA MET A 164 -5.60 8.90 19.23
C MET A 164 -6.78 9.85 19.30
N LYS A 165 -6.47 11.15 19.41
CA LYS A 165 -7.51 12.20 19.32
C LYS A 165 -8.01 12.36 17.88
N PRO A 166 -9.28 12.77 17.68
CA PRO A 166 -9.83 13.00 16.35
C PRO A 166 -8.96 13.87 15.43
N ALA A 167 -8.38 14.95 15.96
CA ALA A 167 -7.51 15.85 15.22
C ALA A 167 -6.27 15.13 14.64
N ASP A 168 -5.67 14.23 15.41
CA ASP A 168 -4.50 13.45 14.97
C ASP A 168 -4.91 12.38 13.95
N ILE A 169 -6.09 11.78 14.11
CA ILE A 169 -6.62 10.81 13.16
C ILE A 169 -6.83 11.44 11.78
N TYR A 170 -7.39 12.66 11.71
CA TYR A 170 -7.57 13.36 10.44
C TYR A 170 -6.26 13.56 9.66
N LEU A 171 -5.13 13.75 10.35
CA LEU A 171 -3.82 13.90 9.72
C LEU A 171 -3.31 12.63 9.05
N LEU A 172 -3.79 11.46 9.49
CA LEU A 172 -3.41 10.16 8.91
C LEU A 172 -4.17 9.85 7.63
N LEU A 173 -5.38 10.40 7.47
CA LEU A 173 -6.29 9.94 6.44
C LEU A 173 -5.87 10.40 5.04
N ILE A 174 -6.01 9.49 4.09
CA ILE A 174 -5.87 9.81 2.67
C ILE A 174 -7.03 10.72 2.28
N PRO A 175 -6.78 11.96 1.77
CA PRO A 175 -7.82 12.95 1.50
C PRO A 175 -8.55 12.66 0.18
N ILE A 176 -9.02 11.43 0.01
CA ILE A 176 -9.73 10.94 -1.17
C ILE A 176 -10.90 10.11 -0.67
N HIS A 177 -12.10 10.40 -1.21
CA HIS A 177 -13.33 9.69 -0.88
C HIS A 177 -13.92 9.10 -2.15
N TYR A 178 -14.30 7.83 -2.13
CA TYR A 178 -14.91 7.14 -3.27
C TYR A 178 -16.37 6.75 -3.00
N LYS A 179 -16.60 5.83 -2.07
CA LYS A 179 -17.93 5.38 -1.61
C LYS A 179 -18.21 5.78 -0.17
N LEU A 180 -17.20 6.22 0.55
CA LEU A 180 -17.37 6.86 1.84
C LEU A 180 -17.54 8.35 1.64
N SER A 181 -18.60 8.92 2.19
CA SER A 181 -18.77 10.38 2.21
C SER A 181 -17.91 11.02 3.29
N THR A 182 -17.63 12.31 3.14
CA THR A 182 -16.92 13.10 4.16
C THR A 182 -17.63 13.03 5.52
N ASP A 183 -18.97 13.07 5.52
CA ASP A 183 -19.76 13.00 6.76
C ASP A 183 -19.65 11.64 7.45
N GLN A 184 -19.63 10.55 6.67
CA GLN A 184 -19.40 9.21 7.22
C GLN A 184 -18.00 9.08 7.83
N VAL A 185 -16.97 9.60 7.14
CA VAL A 185 -15.60 9.60 7.67
C VAL A 185 -15.54 10.42 8.95
N LYS A 186 -16.18 11.60 8.98
CA LYS A 186 -16.27 12.46 10.17
C LYS A 186 -16.95 11.72 11.33
N GLU A 187 -18.11 11.12 11.09
CA GLU A 187 -18.83 10.34 12.10
C GLU A 187 -17.96 9.23 12.70
N MET A 188 -17.21 8.51 11.87
CA MET A 188 -16.31 7.45 12.33
C MET A 188 -15.10 7.98 13.12
N VAL A 189 -14.51 9.09 12.69
CA VAL A 189 -13.38 9.72 13.39
C VAL A 189 -13.82 10.29 14.75
N GLU A 190 -14.97 10.95 14.81
CA GLU A 190 -15.50 11.61 16.01
C GLU A 190 -16.26 10.65 16.94
N ALA A 191 -16.49 9.39 16.53
CA ALA A 191 -17.14 8.38 17.38
C ALA A 191 -16.44 8.28 18.74
N PRO A 192 -17.18 8.31 19.86
CA PRO A 192 -16.58 8.30 21.21
C PRO A 192 -15.91 6.97 21.55
N GLY A 193 -16.37 5.86 20.97
CA GLY A 193 -15.84 4.52 21.21
C GLY A 193 -15.81 3.64 19.97
N LEU A 194 -15.41 2.38 20.18
CA LEU A 194 -15.38 1.38 19.11
C LEU A 194 -16.78 0.91 18.70
N GLU A 195 -17.73 0.84 19.64
CA GLU A 195 -19.10 0.43 19.34
C GLU A 195 -19.78 1.42 18.39
N GLU A 196 -19.66 2.71 18.63
CA GLU A 196 -20.20 3.75 17.77
C GLU A 196 -19.49 3.82 16.41
N PHE A 197 -18.17 3.56 16.41
CA PHE A 197 -17.41 3.42 15.17
C PHE A 197 -17.93 2.24 14.35
N GLU A 198 -18.11 1.05 14.95
CA GLU A 198 -18.61 -0.14 14.27
C GLU A 198 -20.04 0.07 13.77
N ALA A 199 -20.89 0.74 14.55
CA ALA A 199 -22.23 1.11 14.12
C ALA A 199 -22.21 2.07 12.91
N ALA A 200 -21.25 3.00 12.84
CA ALA A 200 -21.05 3.86 11.70
C ALA A 200 -20.56 3.08 10.46
N VAL A 201 -19.60 2.14 10.65
CA VAL A 201 -19.10 1.26 9.59
C VAL A 201 -20.22 0.41 8.99
N ALA A 202 -21.14 -0.13 9.84
CA ALA A 202 -22.27 -0.95 9.39
C ALA A 202 -23.23 -0.23 8.43
N ARG A 203 -23.23 1.11 8.44
CA ARG A 203 -24.04 1.95 7.53
C ARG A 203 -23.34 2.28 6.21
N THR A 204 -22.07 1.92 6.05
CA THR A 204 -21.29 2.23 4.83
C THR A 204 -21.71 1.38 3.63
N TYR A 205 -21.31 1.83 2.45
CA TYR A 205 -21.45 1.06 1.21
C TYR A 205 -20.82 -0.33 1.36
N TYR A 206 -19.64 -0.41 1.97
CA TYR A 206 -18.87 -1.65 2.09
C TYR A 206 -19.59 -2.69 2.96
N ALA A 207 -20.12 -2.29 4.09
CA ALA A 207 -20.87 -3.19 4.97
C ALA A 207 -22.14 -3.75 4.29
N ARG A 208 -22.79 -2.97 3.45
CA ARG A 208 -24.01 -3.40 2.74
C ARG A 208 -23.77 -4.34 1.56
N HIS A 209 -22.61 -4.22 0.91
CA HIS A 209 -22.31 -4.96 -0.32
C HIS A 209 -21.38 -6.15 -0.12
N TYR A 210 -20.66 -6.18 0.97
CA TYR A 210 -19.80 -7.28 1.36
C TYR A 210 -20.30 -7.81 2.69
N ASN A 211 -20.74 -9.07 2.75
CA ASN A 211 -21.29 -9.66 3.97
C ASN A 211 -20.29 -9.57 5.12
N PHE A 212 -20.50 -8.58 5.97
CA PHE A 212 -19.80 -8.48 7.24
C PHE A 212 -20.43 -9.51 8.19
N SER A 213 -19.81 -10.67 8.33
CA SER A 213 -20.13 -11.50 9.48
C SER A 213 -19.65 -10.76 10.73
N GLN A 214 -20.47 -10.74 11.78
CA GLN A 214 -20.18 -10.08 13.07
C GLN A 214 -18.86 -10.49 13.74
N ASN A 215 -18.15 -11.47 13.18
CA ASN A 215 -16.90 -12.03 13.70
C ASN A 215 -15.66 -11.68 12.85
N LEU A 216 -15.78 -10.84 11.80
CA LEU A 216 -14.64 -10.45 10.99
C LEU A 216 -13.97 -9.19 11.55
N THR A 217 -12.66 -9.22 11.68
CA THR A 217 -11.89 -8.02 11.98
C THR A 217 -11.91 -7.05 10.78
N ILE A 218 -11.67 -5.76 11.03
CA ILE A 218 -11.55 -4.74 9.96
C ILE A 218 -10.45 -5.13 8.96
N GLU A 219 -9.38 -5.77 9.40
CA GLU A 219 -8.29 -6.27 8.55
C GLU A 219 -8.75 -7.39 7.61
N GLN A 220 -9.52 -8.35 8.13
CA GLN A 220 -10.10 -9.42 7.31
C GLN A 220 -11.08 -8.87 6.30
N MET A 221 -11.92 -7.94 6.71
CA MET A 221 -12.85 -7.24 5.85
C MET A 221 -12.12 -6.53 4.69
N TYR A 222 -11.04 -5.79 4.99
CA TYR A 222 -10.22 -5.14 3.99
C TYR A 222 -9.69 -6.14 2.95
N ALA A 223 -9.12 -7.25 3.42
CA ALA A 223 -8.55 -8.26 2.55
C ALA A 223 -9.63 -8.94 1.67
N ASP A 224 -10.75 -9.33 2.26
CA ASP A 224 -11.85 -10.02 1.57
C ASP A 224 -12.53 -9.11 0.54
N CYS A 225 -12.80 -7.85 0.89
CA CYS A 225 -13.37 -6.88 -0.04
C CYS A 225 -12.48 -6.67 -1.26
N LEU A 226 -11.18 -6.46 -1.05
CA LEU A 226 -10.24 -6.24 -2.15
C LEU A 226 -10.08 -7.49 -3.01
N HIS A 227 -9.91 -8.66 -2.40
CA HIS A 227 -9.80 -9.92 -3.13
C HIS A 227 -11.03 -10.17 -4.01
N HIS A 228 -12.22 -9.96 -3.47
CA HIS A 228 -13.48 -10.11 -4.20
C HIS A 228 -13.55 -9.11 -5.36
N LEU A 229 -13.28 -7.83 -5.11
CA LEU A 229 -13.32 -6.76 -6.10
C LEU A 229 -12.39 -7.06 -7.28
N TYR A 230 -11.11 -7.28 -7.03
CA TYR A 230 -10.13 -7.55 -8.08
C TYR A 230 -10.45 -8.82 -8.89
N THR A 231 -10.91 -9.88 -8.22
CA THR A 231 -11.29 -11.13 -8.88
C THR A 231 -12.49 -10.97 -9.81
N ILE A 232 -13.53 -10.25 -9.36
CA ILE A 232 -14.70 -9.97 -10.19
C ILE A 232 -14.34 -9.11 -11.38
N ASP A 233 -13.53 -8.07 -11.19
CA ASP A 233 -13.16 -7.15 -12.25
C ASP A 233 -12.36 -7.85 -13.35
N ARG A 234 -11.44 -8.75 -12.99
CA ARG A 234 -10.75 -9.59 -13.96
C ARG A 234 -11.70 -10.51 -14.75
N ARG A 235 -12.66 -11.12 -14.06
CA ARG A 235 -13.62 -12.03 -14.72
C ARG A 235 -14.55 -11.30 -15.70
N ARG A 236 -15.01 -10.11 -15.32
CA ARG A 236 -15.92 -9.30 -16.13
C ARG A 236 -15.23 -8.56 -17.28
N ASN A 237 -13.95 -8.25 -17.12
CA ASN A 237 -13.18 -7.42 -18.06
C ASN A 237 -11.81 -8.06 -18.35
N PRO A 238 -11.76 -9.29 -18.92
CA PRO A 238 -10.51 -10.05 -19.08
C PRO A 238 -9.51 -9.40 -20.04
N TYR A 239 -9.97 -8.55 -20.96
CA TYR A 239 -9.13 -7.87 -21.96
C TYR A 239 -8.79 -6.42 -21.59
N SER A 240 -9.00 -6.02 -20.34
CA SER A 240 -8.71 -4.69 -19.80
C SER A 240 -7.47 -4.71 -18.90
N ILE A 241 -7.13 -3.52 -18.35
CA ILE A 241 -6.09 -3.41 -17.32
C ILE A 241 -6.41 -4.22 -16.05
N ALA A 242 -7.68 -4.61 -15.82
CA ALA A 242 -8.08 -5.39 -14.66
C ALA A 242 -7.33 -6.73 -14.59
N ALA A 243 -7.00 -7.34 -15.72
CA ALA A 243 -6.23 -8.59 -15.75
C ALA A 243 -4.82 -8.39 -15.16
N ILE A 244 -4.12 -7.32 -15.56
CA ILE A 244 -2.78 -6.98 -15.08
C ILE A 244 -2.85 -6.56 -13.61
N ASN A 245 -3.81 -5.69 -13.27
CA ASN A 245 -3.98 -5.17 -11.92
C ASN A 245 -4.27 -6.30 -10.91
N THR A 246 -5.19 -7.19 -11.25
CA THR A 246 -5.51 -8.36 -10.42
C THR A 246 -4.32 -9.31 -10.28
N TYR A 247 -3.61 -9.58 -11.37
CA TYR A 247 -2.45 -10.48 -11.32
C TYR A 247 -1.38 -9.96 -10.34
N LEU A 248 -1.01 -8.68 -10.46
CA LEU A 248 0.00 -8.08 -9.58
C LEU A 248 -0.48 -8.02 -8.13
N PHE A 249 -1.75 -7.65 -7.90
CA PHE A 249 -2.35 -7.69 -6.57
C PHE A 249 -2.29 -9.10 -5.93
N LEU A 250 -2.71 -10.13 -6.66
CA LEU A 250 -2.66 -11.51 -6.14
C LEU A 250 -1.23 -12.00 -5.91
N LYS A 251 -0.28 -11.56 -6.74
CA LYS A 251 1.14 -11.89 -6.56
C LYS A 251 1.74 -11.21 -5.32
N GLU A 252 1.40 -9.96 -5.06
CA GLU A 252 1.78 -9.25 -3.84
C GLU A 252 1.20 -9.92 -2.59
N GLU A 253 -0.09 -10.29 -2.63
CA GLU A 253 -0.75 -11.02 -1.53
C GLU A 253 -0.13 -12.41 -1.30
N GLU A 254 0.20 -13.14 -2.36
CA GLU A 254 0.91 -14.43 -2.25
C GLU A 254 2.24 -14.27 -1.54
N ILE A 255 3.05 -13.30 -1.97
CA ILE A 255 4.37 -13.04 -1.37
C ILE A 255 4.23 -12.66 0.10
N LYS A 256 3.28 -11.77 0.43
CA LYS A 256 3.01 -11.36 1.80
C LYS A 256 2.63 -12.57 2.68
N LYS A 257 1.72 -13.42 2.21
CA LYS A 257 1.30 -14.62 2.94
C LYS A 257 2.46 -15.60 3.14
N LEU A 258 3.27 -15.83 2.10
CA LEU A 258 4.46 -16.69 2.20
C LEU A 258 5.49 -16.12 3.18
N THR A 259 5.76 -14.82 3.14
CA THR A 259 6.68 -14.17 4.08
C THR A 259 6.16 -14.29 5.51
N THR A 260 4.87 -14.00 5.75
CA THR A 260 4.25 -14.15 7.06
C THR A 260 4.32 -15.60 7.56
N ALA A 261 4.00 -16.59 6.71
CA ALA A 261 4.09 -17.99 7.09
C ALA A 261 5.52 -18.41 7.48
N MET A 262 6.53 -17.92 6.74
CA MET A 262 7.94 -18.20 7.08
C MET A 262 8.36 -17.56 8.40
N GLU A 263 7.88 -16.34 8.69
CA GLU A 263 8.11 -15.69 9.98
C GLU A 263 7.44 -16.48 11.12
N CYS A 264 6.19 -16.94 10.94
CA CYS A 264 5.51 -17.79 11.90
C CYS A 264 6.31 -19.07 12.22
N VAL A 265 6.83 -19.73 11.18
CA VAL A 265 7.72 -20.90 11.36
C VAL A 265 9.01 -20.52 12.11
N ARG A 266 9.61 -19.39 11.80
CA ARG A 266 10.80 -18.88 12.50
C ARG A 266 10.55 -18.62 13.98
N TYR A 267 9.36 -18.19 14.33
CA TYR A 267 8.93 -17.99 15.72
C TYR A 267 8.30 -19.23 16.36
N SER A 268 8.40 -20.39 15.70
CA SER A 268 7.90 -21.69 16.19
C SER A 268 6.40 -21.70 16.49
N LEU A 269 5.62 -20.95 15.73
CA LEU A 269 4.16 -20.97 15.83
C LEU A 269 3.59 -22.27 15.27
N THR A 270 2.47 -22.72 15.84
CA THR A 270 1.76 -23.90 15.37
C THR A 270 1.14 -23.68 13.97
N PRO A 271 0.87 -24.76 13.22
CA PRO A 271 0.18 -24.64 11.93
C PRO A 271 -1.16 -23.90 12.01
N GLY A 272 -1.93 -24.11 13.08
CA GLY A 272 -3.21 -23.42 13.29
C GLY A 272 -3.04 -21.91 13.48
N GLU A 273 -2.10 -21.49 14.32
CA GLU A 273 -1.75 -20.07 14.49
C GLU A 273 -1.24 -19.45 13.19
N THR A 274 -0.37 -20.16 12.47
CA THR A 274 0.14 -19.72 11.17
C THR A 274 -1.00 -19.49 10.18
N LEU A 275 -1.94 -20.43 10.08
CA LEU A 275 -3.11 -20.30 9.21
C LEU A 275 -3.97 -19.09 9.58
N ALA A 276 -4.15 -18.81 10.88
CA ALA A 276 -4.88 -17.62 11.34
C ALA A 276 -4.20 -16.33 10.87
N TYR A 277 -2.86 -16.25 10.95
CA TYR A 277 -2.08 -15.06 10.50
C TYR A 277 -2.14 -14.83 8.99
N ILE A 278 -2.18 -15.88 8.17
CA ILE A 278 -2.24 -15.74 6.71
C ILE A 278 -3.68 -15.65 6.15
N GLY A 279 -4.69 -15.57 7.04
CA GLY A 279 -6.09 -15.47 6.66
C GLY A 279 -6.68 -16.81 6.17
N GLY A 280 -6.09 -17.93 6.55
CA GLY A 280 -6.66 -19.26 6.34
C GLY A 280 -7.82 -19.52 7.31
N LYS A 281 -8.85 -20.22 6.85
CA LYS A 281 -9.88 -20.73 7.76
C LYS A 281 -9.27 -21.86 8.58
N THR A 282 -9.19 -21.70 9.88
CA THR A 282 -8.99 -22.84 10.80
C THR A 282 -10.19 -23.77 10.64
N GLN A 283 -9.93 -25.00 10.20
CA GLN A 283 -10.94 -26.07 10.19
C GLN A 283 -11.35 -26.43 11.60
#